data_ed0a045540ff1ca4a9cf0787d1a60fcd
#
_entry.id   ed0a045540ff1ca4a9cf0787d1a60fcd
#
_cell.length_a   1.000
_cell.length_b   1.000
_cell.length_c   1.000
_cell.angle_alpha   90.00
_cell.angle_beta   90.00
_cell.angle_gamma   90.00
#
_symmetry.space_group_name_H-M   'P 1'
#
loop_
_entity.id
_entity.type
_entity.pdbx_description
1 polymer ?
#
loop_
_entity_poly.entity_id
_entity_poly.type
_entity_poly.pdbx_seq_one_letter_code
_entity_poly.pdbx_strand_id
1 'polypeptide(L)'
;MPEDSVETSAEHFEAFQRAAKAWQERLELHEWRIYFNHGCPEDFYSQVHYRTGSRIATIGFARKWDALRPLTEEEIVLLARHEVCHLLTADLQAVAKERYASEQQIDDAEEILVRRIEHTIGPVP
;
A
#
# COMPACT_ATOMS: atom_id res chain seq x y z
N MET A 1 -5.61 -10.66 17.16
CA MET A 1 -6.63 -9.69 17.62
C MET A 1 -7.11 -10.08 19.01
N PRO A 2 -7.32 -9.11 19.91
CA PRO A 2 -7.85 -9.41 21.22
C PRO A 2 -9.29 -9.89 21.15
N GLU A 3 -9.76 -10.52 22.22
CA GLU A 3 -11.14 -11.00 22.31
C GLU A 3 -12.17 -9.89 22.11
N ASP A 4 -11.83 -8.67 22.56
CA ASP A 4 -12.69 -7.49 22.41
C ASP A 4 -12.48 -6.85 21.03
N SER A 5 -12.79 -7.59 19.98
CA SER A 5 -12.72 -7.07 18.63
C SER A 5 -14.12 -6.75 18.10
N VAL A 6 -14.19 -5.78 17.19
CA VAL A 6 -15.39 -5.47 16.42
C VAL A 6 -15.15 -5.84 14.97
N GLU A 7 -16.23 -6.13 14.26
CA GLU A 7 -16.12 -6.42 12.84
C GLU A 7 -16.16 -5.13 12.01
N THR A 8 -15.33 -5.08 10.98
CA THR A 8 -15.38 -3.98 10.02
C THR A 8 -16.52 -4.25 9.03
N SER A 9 -17.13 -3.18 8.55
CA SER A 9 -18.28 -3.27 7.65
C SER A 9 -17.88 -3.23 6.19
N ALA A 10 -18.85 -3.50 5.31
CA ALA A 10 -18.68 -3.34 3.87
C ALA A 10 -18.36 -1.88 3.52
N GLU A 11 -18.97 -0.93 4.22
CA GLU A 11 -18.71 0.50 4.03
C GLU A 11 -17.28 0.88 4.42
N HIS A 12 -16.75 0.30 5.49
CA HIS A 12 -15.35 0.49 5.87
C HIS A 12 -14.41 -0.01 4.78
N PHE A 13 -14.70 -1.19 4.24
CA PHE A 13 -13.90 -1.77 3.18
C PHE A 13 -13.97 -0.94 1.88
N GLU A 14 -15.15 -0.42 1.53
CA GLU A 14 -15.30 0.48 0.38
C GLU A 14 -14.49 1.76 0.55
N ALA A 15 -14.51 2.34 1.74
CA ALA A 15 -13.72 3.54 2.06
C ALA A 15 -12.23 3.26 1.90
N PHE A 16 -11.77 2.10 2.36
CA PHE A 16 -10.39 1.66 2.22
C PHE A 16 -10.00 1.54 0.74
N GLN A 17 -10.83 0.88 -0.06
CA GLN A 17 -10.57 0.72 -1.49
C GLN A 17 -10.54 2.06 -2.23
N ARG A 18 -11.48 2.95 -1.93
CA ARG A 18 -11.52 4.29 -2.55
C ARG A 18 -10.24 5.07 -2.25
N ALA A 19 -9.82 5.04 -1.01
CA ALA A 19 -8.61 5.74 -0.58
C ALA A 19 -7.38 5.16 -1.28
N ALA A 20 -7.27 3.83 -1.35
CA ALA A 20 -6.14 3.18 -2.02
C ALA A 20 -6.09 3.52 -3.51
N LYS A 21 -7.23 3.52 -4.19
CA LYS A 21 -7.29 3.88 -5.61
C LYS A 21 -6.92 5.34 -5.84
N ALA A 22 -7.35 6.24 -4.97
CA ALA A 22 -7.00 7.65 -5.05
C ALA A 22 -5.50 7.86 -4.89
N TRP A 23 -4.86 7.14 -3.96
CA TRP A 23 -3.42 7.22 -3.77
C TRP A 23 -2.64 6.59 -4.91
N GLN A 24 -3.15 5.49 -5.47
CA GLN A 24 -2.55 4.88 -6.66
C GLN A 24 -2.47 5.90 -7.80
N GLU A 25 -3.54 6.62 -8.03
CA GLU A 25 -3.59 7.63 -9.09
C GLU A 25 -2.67 8.81 -8.78
N ARG A 26 -2.72 9.32 -7.56
CA ARG A 26 -1.89 10.44 -7.14
C ARG A 26 -0.39 10.15 -7.21
N LEU A 27 0.00 8.90 -6.91
CA LEU A 27 1.39 8.45 -6.96
C LEU A 27 1.79 7.94 -8.36
N GLU A 28 0.89 8.02 -9.33
CA GLU A 28 1.14 7.59 -10.71
C GLU A 28 1.59 6.13 -10.82
N LEU A 29 0.97 5.27 -10.00
CA LEU A 29 1.28 3.82 -10.00
C LEU A 29 0.35 3.06 -10.95
N HIS A 30 0.14 3.60 -12.17
CA HIS A 30 -0.82 3.07 -13.14
C HIS A 30 -0.44 1.70 -13.71
N GLU A 31 0.84 1.35 -13.67
CA GLU A 31 1.32 0.05 -14.13
C GLU A 31 0.92 -1.09 -13.19
N TRP A 32 0.50 -0.77 -11.97
CA TRP A 32 0.08 -1.77 -11.00
C TRP A 32 -1.39 -2.13 -11.16
N ARG A 33 -1.69 -3.44 -11.16
CA ARG A 33 -3.05 -3.94 -11.06
C ARG A 33 -3.27 -4.32 -9.60
N ILE A 34 -4.18 -3.61 -8.93
CA ILE A 34 -4.42 -3.79 -7.51
C ILE A 34 -5.75 -4.50 -7.29
N TYR A 35 -5.70 -5.61 -6.58
CA TYR A 35 -6.87 -6.34 -6.11
C TYR A 35 -7.03 -6.09 -4.61
N PHE A 36 -8.25 -6.15 -4.13
CA PHE A 36 -8.55 -5.93 -2.72
C PHE A 36 -9.20 -7.15 -2.10
N ASN A 37 -8.87 -7.41 -0.85
CA ASN A 37 -9.45 -8.52 -0.08
C ASN A 37 -9.93 -7.99 1.28
N HIS A 38 -11.17 -8.28 1.62
CA HIS A 38 -11.70 -7.94 2.94
C HIS A 38 -11.30 -9.04 3.92
N GLY A 39 -10.07 -9.00 4.33
CA GLY A 39 -9.43 -9.96 5.23
C GLY A 39 -7.92 -9.83 5.14
N CYS A 40 -7.24 -10.11 6.22
CA CYS A 40 -5.79 -10.21 6.29
C CYS A 40 -5.44 -11.09 7.50
N PRO A 41 -4.18 -11.53 7.64
CA PRO A 41 -3.79 -12.35 8.77
C PRO A 41 -4.08 -11.65 10.10
N GLU A 42 -4.33 -12.44 11.15
CA GLU A 42 -4.47 -11.91 12.50
C GLU A 42 -3.26 -11.05 12.84
N ASP A 43 -3.45 -10.06 13.67
CA ASP A 43 -2.45 -9.07 14.09
C ASP A 43 -2.13 -8.00 13.06
N PHE A 44 -2.73 -8.06 11.87
CA PHE A 44 -2.59 -7.00 10.86
C PHE A 44 -3.92 -6.30 10.65
N TYR A 45 -3.87 -4.96 10.53
CA TYR A 45 -5.03 -4.16 10.16
C TYR A 45 -5.14 -4.03 8.65
N SER A 46 -4.01 -4.08 7.97
CA SER A 46 -3.94 -4.10 6.51
C SER A 46 -2.62 -4.74 6.10
N GLN A 47 -2.57 -5.22 4.86
CA GLN A 47 -1.36 -5.84 4.34
C GLN A 47 -1.38 -5.81 2.83
N VAL A 48 -0.21 -5.63 2.22
CA VAL A 48 -0.06 -5.73 0.77
C VAL A 48 0.91 -6.86 0.43
N HIS A 49 0.50 -7.66 -0.56
CA HIS A 49 1.36 -8.65 -1.21
C HIS A 49 1.48 -8.25 -2.67
N TYR A 50 2.68 -8.28 -3.22
CA TYR A 50 2.88 -7.88 -4.61
C TYR A 50 3.97 -8.69 -5.28
N ARG A 51 3.89 -8.71 -6.61
CA ARG A 51 4.91 -9.29 -7.49
C ARG A 51 5.37 -8.20 -8.45
N THR A 52 6.63 -7.86 -8.37
CA THR A 52 7.22 -6.78 -9.16
C THR A 52 7.21 -7.12 -10.66
N GLY A 53 7.51 -8.37 -11.01
CA GLY A 53 7.57 -8.79 -12.40
C GLY A 53 6.25 -8.68 -13.14
N SER A 54 5.15 -9.03 -12.50
CA SER A 54 3.82 -8.98 -13.11
C SER A 54 3.07 -7.68 -12.82
N ARG A 55 3.57 -6.87 -11.89
CA ARG A 55 2.91 -5.63 -11.44
C ARG A 55 1.50 -5.88 -10.89
N ILE A 56 1.36 -6.97 -10.15
CA ILE A 56 0.10 -7.32 -9.49
C ILE A 56 0.28 -7.20 -7.98
N ALA A 57 -0.67 -6.53 -7.33
CA ALA A 57 -0.70 -6.39 -5.89
C ALA A 57 -2.07 -6.77 -5.35
N THR A 58 -2.09 -7.35 -4.16
CA THR A 58 -3.33 -7.61 -3.42
C THR A 58 -3.22 -6.93 -2.07
N ILE A 59 -4.17 -6.05 -1.79
CA ILE A 59 -4.21 -5.31 -0.53
C ILE A 59 -5.37 -5.84 0.30
N GLY A 60 -5.06 -6.33 1.50
CA GLY A 60 -6.05 -6.80 2.45
C GLY A 60 -6.38 -5.76 3.51
N PHE A 61 -7.64 -5.73 3.90
CA PHE A 61 -8.15 -4.91 4.99
C PHE A 61 -8.76 -5.82 6.03
N ALA A 62 -8.45 -5.61 7.31
CA ALA A 62 -8.86 -6.50 8.39
C ALA A 62 -10.38 -6.59 8.52
N ARG A 63 -10.88 -7.80 8.74
CA ARG A 63 -12.28 -8.02 9.09
C ARG A 63 -12.54 -7.71 10.55
N LYS A 64 -11.53 -7.89 11.40
CA LYS A 64 -11.65 -7.65 12.83
C LYS A 64 -10.75 -6.51 13.26
N TRP A 65 -11.25 -5.69 14.14
CA TRP A 65 -10.59 -4.47 14.62
C TRP A 65 -10.62 -4.45 16.13
N ASP A 66 -9.51 -4.05 16.75
CA ASP A 66 -9.46 -3.91 18.21
C ASP A 66 -10.47 -2.84 18.64
N ALA A 67 -11.39 -3.21 19.53
CA ALA A 67 -12.43 -2.30 20.03
C ALA A 67 -11.87 -1.04 20.70
N LEU A 68 -10.63 -1.11 21.19
CA LEU A 68 -9.97 0.02 21.84
C LEU A 68 -9.29 0.97 20.85
N ARG A 69 -9.15 0.56 19.59
CA ARG A 69 -8.55 1.39 18.55
C ARG A 69 -9.66 2.11 17.78
N PRO A 70 -9.53 3.43 17.55
CA PRO A 70 -10.52 4.14 16.75
C PRO A 70 -10.68 3.54 15.34
N LEU A 71 -11.91 3.24 14.96
CA LEU A 71 -12.25 2.78 13.61
C LEU A 71 -12.92 3.95 12.89
N THR A 72 -12.11 4.93 12.52
CA THR A 72 -12.55 6.13 11.84
C THR A 72 -12.18 6.08 10.38
N GLU A 73 -12.87 6.87 9.57
CA GLU A 73 -12.52 6.99 8.15
C GLU A 73 -11.08 7.47 7.97
N GLU A 74 -10.64 8.39 8.84
CA GLU A 74 -9.26 8.89 8.82
C GLU A 74 -8.24 7.77 9.00
N GLU A 75 -8.45 6.88 9.99
CA GLU A 75 -7.57 5.74 10.22
C GLU A 75 -7.54 4.79 9.01
N ILE A 76 -8.71 4.56 8.42
CA ILE A 76 -8.84 3.70 7.24
C ILE A 76 -8.06 4.29 6.05
N VAL A 77 -8.19 5.58 5.83
CA VAL A 77 -7.47 6.29 4.75
C VAL A 77 -5.97 6.21 4.97
N LEU A 78 -5.50 6.39 6.21
CA LEU A 78 -4.07 6.30 6.52
C LEU A 78 -3.52 4.89 6.27
N LEU A 79 -4.27 3.85 6.61
CA LEU A 79 -3.86 2.47 6.33
C LEU A 79 -3.77 2.21 4.82
N ALA A 80 -4.76 2.68 4.07
CA ALA A 80 -4.76 2.52 2.62
C ALA A 80 -3.55 3.20 1.99
N ARG A 81 -3.23 4.41 2.42
CA ARG A 81 -2.05 5.15 1.97
C ARG A 81 -0.77 4.37 2.27
N HIS A 82 -0.67 3.84 3.48
CA HIS A 82 0.51 3.07 3.91
C HIS A 82 0.76 1.87 2.97
N GLU A 83 -0.29 1.10 2.67
CA GLU A 83 -0.13 -0.08 1.82
C GLU A 83 0.22 0.28 0.38
N VAL A 84 -0.40 1.32 -0.16
CA VAL A 84 -0.08 1.79 -1.52
C VAL A 84 1.36 2.31 -1.60
N CYS A 85 1.84 2.96 -0.54
CA CYS A 85 3.21 3.45 -0.48
C CYS A 85 4.25 2.32 -0.57
N HIS A 86 3.92 1.09 -0.16
CA HIS A 86 4.83 -0.04 -0.37
C HIS A 86 5.11 -0.28 -1.85
N LEU A 87 4.18 0.06 -2.73
CA LEU A 87 4.38 -0.10 -4.16
C LEU A 87 5.36 0.93 -4.74
N LEU A 88 5.54 2.07 -4.07
CA LEU A 88 6.56 3.05 -4.46
C LEU A 88 7.97 2.48 -4.34
N THR A 89 8.21 1.66 -3.33
CA THR A 89 9.54 1.12 -3.04
C THR A 89 9.74 -0.27 -3.63
N ALA A 90 8.73 -0.81 -4.33
CA ALA A 90 8.77 -2.19 -4.82
C ALA A 90 9.97 -2.48 -5.72
N ASP A 91 10.25 -1.59 -6.68
CA ASP A 91 11.37 -1.79 -7.60
C ASP A 91 12.70 -1.76 -6.87
N LEU A 92 12.88 -0.79 -5.98
CA LEU A 92 14.10 -0.67 -5.19
C LEU A 92 14.29 -1.91 -4.30
N GLN A 93 13.22 -2.36 -3.66
CA GLN A 93 13.26 -3.53 -2.80
C GLN A 93 13.61 -4.80 -3.60
N ALA A 94 13.02 -4.96 -4.79
CA ALA A 94 13.30 -6.10 -5.65
C ALA A 94 14.78 -6.16 -6.03
N VAL A 95 15.33 -5.02 -6.43
CA VAL A 95 16.76 -4.91 -6.80
C VAL A 95 17.64 -5.18 -5.58
N ALA A 96 17.27 -4.63 -4.42
CA ALA A 96 18.04 -4.81 -3.19
C ALA A 96 18.12 -6.29 -2.75
N LYS A 97 17.11 -7.09 -3.11
CA LYS A 97 17.09 -8.52 -2.79
C LYS A 97 17.84 -9.38 -3.81
N GLU A 98 18.20 -8.85 -4.95
CA GLU A 98 18.93 -9.58 -5.97
C GLU A 98 20.40 -9.75 -5.56
N ARG A 99 20.89 -10.97 -5.70
CA ARG A 99 22.28 -11.30 -5.35
C ARG A 99 23.31 -10.59 -6.21
N TYR A 100 22.98 -10.34 -7.47
CA TYR A 100 23.90 -9.78 -8.47
C TYR A 100 23.43 -8.43 -9.00
N ALA A 101 22.71 -7.67 -8.21
CA ALA A 101 22.28 -6.34 -8.62
C ALA A 101 23.50 -5.45 -8.83
N SER A 102 23.52 -4.72 -9.93
CA SER A 102 24.57 -3.76 -10.23
C SER A 102 24.27 -2.41 -9.59
N GLU A 103 25.31 -1.59 -9.42
CA GLU A 103 25.16 -0.22 -8.95
C GLU A 103 24.18 0.57 -9.86
N GLN A 104 24.29 0.37 -11.18
CA GLN A 104 23.40 1.03 -12.13
C GLN A 104 21.93 0.63 -11.91
N GLN A 105 21.67 -0.65 -11.64
CA GLN A 105 20.29 -1.11 -11.37
C GLN A 105 19.71 -0.46 -10.11
N ILE A 106 20.52 -0.32 -9.08
CA ILE A 106 20.11 0.31 -7.83
C ILE A 106 19.84 1.80 -8.06
N ASP A 107 20.71 2.48 -8.76
CA ASP A 107 20.57 3.90 -9.10
C ASP A 107 19.32 4.16 -9.93
N ASP A 108 19.05 3.30 -10.92
CA ASP A 108 17.87 3.43 -11.78
C ASP A 108 16.58 3.23 -10.97
N ALA A 109 16.56 2.25 -10.06
CA ALA A 109 15.39 1.99 -9.21
C ALA A 109 15.14 3.16 -8.26
N GLU A 110 16.20 3.73 -7.70
CA GLU A 110 16.09 4.91 -6.84
C GLU A 110 15.55 6.10 -7.62
N GLU A 111 16.04 6.32 -8.84
CA GLU A 111 15.59 7.44 -9.67
C GLU A 111 14.09 7.37 -9.98
N ILE A 112 13.57 6.18 -10.23
CA ILE A 112 12.13 5.97 -10.44
C ILE A 112 11.36 6.42 -9.20
N LEU A 113 11.82 6.03 -8.02
CA LEU A 113 11.19 6.40 -6.76
C LEU A 113 11.24 7.91 -6.53
N VAL A 114 12.40 8.52 -6.78
CA VAL A 114 12.59 9.97 -6.63
C VAL A 114 11.60 10.75 -7.51
N ARG A 115 11.44 10.34 -8.76
CA ARG A 115 10.52 11.01 -9.69
C ARG A 115 9.08 10.92 -9.21
N ARG A 116 8.66 9.78 -8.68
CA ARG A 116 7.31 9.61 -8.14
C ARG A 116 7.08 10.49 -6.92
N ILE A 117 8.07 10.58 -6.04
CA ILE A 117 8.00 11.45 -4.87
C ILE A 117 7.88 12.91 -5.29
N GLU A 118 8.68 13.35 -6.27
CA GLU A 118 8.62 14.72 -6.80
C GLU A 118 7.23 15.06 -7.31
N HIS A 119 6.64 14.16 -8.10
CA HIS A 119 5.30 14.35 -8.65
C HIS A 119 4.24 14.44 -7.56
N THR A 120 4.40 13.66 -6.49
CA THR A 120 3.45 13.65 -5.38
C THR A 120 3.52 14.94 -4.56
N ILE A 121 4.73 15.44 -4.33
CA ILE A 121 4.95 16.70 -3.59
C ILE A 121 4.40 17.88 -4.37
N GLY A 122 4.48 17.82 -5.70
CA GLY A 122 3.97 18.87 -6.57
C GLY A 122 4.95 20.02 -6.77
N PRO A 123 4.48 21.13 -7.35
CA PRO A 123 5.36 22.24 -7.68
C PRO A 123 5.89 22.95 -6.44
N VAL A 124 7.06 23.56 -6.58
CA VAL A 124 7.66 24.37 -5.52
C VAL A 124 6.74 25.55 -5.22
N PRO A 125 6.43 25.81 -3.92
CA PRO A 125 5.58 26.93 -3.55
C PRO A 125 6.19 28.28 -3.95
#